data_2db1d6f915628b95fba0d7cf094470d5
#
_entry.id   2db1d6f915628b95fba0d7cf094470d5
#
_cell.length_a   1.000
_cell.length_b   1.000
_cell.length_c   1.000
_cell.angle_alpha   90.00
_cell.angle_beta   90.00
_cell.angle_gamma   90.00
#
_symmetry.space_group_name_H-M   'P 1'
#
loop_
_entity.id
_entity.type
_entity.pdbx_description
1 polymer ?
#
loop_
_entity_poly.entity_id
_entity_poly.type
_entity_poly.pdbx_seq_one_letter_code
_entity_poly.pdbx_strand_id
1 'polypeptide(L)'
;MLRACDLSNLETFRGVLEELKIDLSIPTLFYCECVLSYIEPDPVDELLAFIRQNFRLCWVFDYEMFNPLDRFGKMMVQNFDARGCHLTGIHKYPLL
;
A
#
# COMPACT_ATOMS: atom_id res chain seq x y z
N MET A 1 -11.18 14.99 3.02
CA MET A 1 -9.91 15.61 3.41
C MET A 1 -8.77 14.93 2.68
N LEU A 2 -7.92 15.68 2.02
CA LEU A 2 -6.82 15.15 1.21
C LEU A 2 -5.48 15.63 1.77
N ARG A 3 -4.52 14.71 1.92
CA ARG A 3 -3.15 15.01 2.33
C ARG A 3 -2.15 14.27 1.46
N ALA A 4 -1.07 14.94 1.11
CA ALA A 4 0.06 14.30 0.46
C ALA A 4 0.85 13.50 1.49
N CYS A 5 1.20 12.26 1.13
CA CYS A 5 1.95 11.38 2.02
C CYS A 5 2.77 10.37 1.20
N ASP A 6 4.05 10.29 1.49
CA ASP A 6 4.88 9.21 0.95
C ASP A 6 4.77 8.00 1.88
N LEU A 7 4.03 6.99 1.43
CA LEU A 7 3.79 5.77 2.22
C LEU A 7 5.04 4.88 2.37
N SER A 8 6.08 5.11 1.59
CA SER A 8 7.37 4.43 1.77
C SER A 8 8.16 4.99 2.95
N ASN A 9 7.75 6.14 3.49
CA ASN A 9 8.35 6.78 4.65
C ASN A 9 7.36 6.76 5.82
N LEU A 10 7.59 5.87 6.78
CA LEU A 10 6.70 5.67 7.92
C LEU A 10 6.52 6.93 8.77
N GLU A 11 7.55 7.74 8.92
CA GLU A 11 7.48 8.99 9.70
C GLU A 11 6.53 10.01 9.04
N THR A 12 6.50 10.07 7.71
CA THR A 12 5.55 10.91 6.98
C THR A 12 4.12 10.47 7.25
N PHE A 13 3.85 9.18 7.20
CA PHE A 13 2.53 8.61 7.49
C PHE A 13 2.10 8.88 8.93
N ARG A 14 3.00 8.65 9.88
CA ARG A 14 2.76 8.95 11.30
C ARG A 14 2.43 10.43 11.50
N GLY A 15 3.19 11.32 10.88
CA GLY A 15 2.95 12.76 10.96
C GLY A 15 1.59 13.18 10.44
N VAL A 16 1.11 12.58 9.35
CA VAL A 16 -0.23 12.86 8.82
C VAL A 16 -1.32 12.40 9.79
N LEU A 17 -1.17 11.23 10.40
CA LEU A 17 -2.14 10.75 11.41
C LEU A 17 -2.21 11.69 12.61
N GLU A 18 -1.08 12.18 13.07
CA GLU A 18 -1.01 13.13 14.19
C GLU A 18 -1.62 14.49 13.83
N GLU A 19 -1.29 15.02 12.65
CA GLU A 19 -1.86 16.29 12.14
C GLU A 19 -3.38 16.23 12.08
N LEU A 20 -3.92 15.14 11.56
CA LEU A 20 -5.36 14.93 11.41
C LEU A 20 -6.04 14.50 12.71
N LYS A 21 -5.29 14.27 13.78
CA LYS A 21 -5.80 13.81 15.08
C LYS A 21 -6.65 12.55 14.95
N ILE A 22 -6.18 11.59 14.17
CA ILE A 22 -6.87 10.32 13.96
C ILE A 22 -6.91 9.55 15.28
N ASP A 23 -8.10 9.13 15.67
CA ASP A 23 -8.31 8.31 16.85
C ASP A 23 -8.04 6.83 16.52
N LEU A 24 -6.91 6.32 16.99
CA LEU A 24 -6.45 4.96 16.71
C LEU A 24 -7.30 3.88 17.41
N SER A 25 -8.17 4.26 18.34
CA SER A 25 -9.07 3.34 19.06
C SER A 25 -10.34 3.01 18.27
N ILE A 26 -10.66 3.81 17.27
CA ILE A 26 -11.84 3.61 16.41
C ILE A 26 -11.56 2.55 15.36
N PRO A 27 -12.49 1.61 15.13
CA PRO A 27 -12.35 0.64 14.03
C PRO A 27 -12.12 1.35 12.70
N THR A 28 -11.05 0.97 11.99
CA THR A 28 -10.56 1.70 10.81
C THR A 28 -10.38 0.76 9.62
N LEU A 29 -10.89 1.16 8.48
CA LEU A 29 -10.64 0.49 7.22
C LEU A 29 -9.66 1.33 6.39
N PHE A 30 -8.53 0.74 6.02
CA PHE A 30 -7.61 1.28 5.04
C PHE A 30 -7.95 0.71 3.67
N TYR A 31 -8.35 1.56 2.76
CA TYR A 31 -8.67 1.16 1.41
C TYR A 31 -7.63 1.71 0.44
N CYS A 32 -6.98 0.83 -0.27
CA CYS A 32 -5.98 1.14 -1.29
C CYS A 32 -6.45 0.57 -2.63
N GLU A 33 -6.28 1.33 -3.67
CA GLU A 33 -6.53 0.86 -5.03
C GLU A 33 -5.24 0.95 -5.84
N CYS A 34 -4.61 -0.20 -6.09
CA CYS A 34 -3.34 -0.32 -6.82
C CYS A 34 -2.25 0.62 -6.25
N VAL A 35 -2.04 0.62 -4.94
CA VAL A 35 -1.08 1.52 -4.28
C VAL A 35 0.17 0.79 -3.82
N LEU A 36 0.00 -0.29 -3.07
CA LEU A 36 1.12 -0.94 -2.38
C LEU A 36 2.07 -1.67 -3.35
N SER A 37 1.59 -2.05 -4.53
CA SER A 37 2.43 -2.68 -5.55
C SER A 37 3.52 -1.77 -6.13
N TYR A 38 3.36 -0.44 -6.02
CA TYR A 38 4.37 0.52 -6.46
C TYR A 38 5.47 0.78 -5.44
N ILE A 39 5.29 0.32 -4.21
CA ILE A 39 6.21 0.56 -3.09
C ILE A 39 7.08 -0.68 -2.90
N GLU A 40 8.35 -0.49 -2.55
CA GLU A 40 9.23 -1.60 -2.21
C GLU A 40 8.65 -2.43 -1.06
N PRO A 41 8.86 -3.76 -1.06
CA PRO A 41 8.24 -4.64 -0.06
C PRO A 41 8.59 -4.31 1.39
N ASP A 42 9.83 -3.92 1.69
CA ASP A 42 10.24 -3.66 3.07
C ASP A 42 9.52 -2.46 3.69
N PRO A 43 9.43 -1.29 3.02
CA PRO A 43 8.59 -0.20 3.50
C PRO A 43 7.11 -0.56 3.66
N VAL A 44 6.56 -1.41 2.79
CA VAL A 44 5.18 -1.90 2.92
C VAL A 44 5.02 -2.73 4.18
N ASP A 45 5.96 -3.64 4.45
CA ASP A 45 5.94 -4.45 5.67
C ASP A 45 6.00 -3.59 6.93
N GLU A 46 6.84 -2.55 6.94
CA GLU A 46 6.92 -1.60 8.04
C GLU A 46 5.61 -0.84 8.24
N LEU A 47 4.99 -0.39 7.15
CA LEU A 47 3.70 0.30 7.19
C LEU A 47 2.61 -0.60 7.77
N LEU A 48 2.49 -1.83 7.28
CA LEU A 48 1.49 -2.79 7.75
C LEU A 48 1.73 -3.17 9.21
N ALA A 49 2.98 -3.35 9.63
CA ALA A 49 3.33 -3.62 11.02
C ALA A 49 2.94 -2.44 11.93
N PHE A 50 3.20 -1.22 11.51
CA PHE A 50 2.81 -0.02 12.24
C PHE A 50 1.28 0.06 12.41
N ILE A 51 0.53 -0.16 11.35
CA ILE A 51 -0.94 -0.15 11.39
C ILE A 51 -1.45 -1.21 12.36
N ARG A 52 -0.94 -2.43 12.27
CA ARG A 52 -1.32 -3.53 13.14
C ARG A 52 -1.04 -3.24 14.61
N GLN A 53 0.09 -2.62 14.92
CA GLN A 53 0.51 -2.37 16.29
C GLN A 53 -0.19 -1.19 16.95
N ASN A 54 -0.64 -0.21 16.18
CA ASN A 54 -1.14 1.05 16.69
C ASN A 54 -2.65 1.21 16.60
N PHE A 55 -3.30 0.61 15.62
CA PHE A 55 -4.75 0.65 15.49
C PHE A 55 -5.38 -0.51 16.27
N ARG A 56 -6.36 -0.21 17.11
CA ARG A 56 -7.03 -1.20 17.92
C ARG A 56 -7.73 -2.27 17.11
N LEU A 57 -8.42 -1.87 16.05
CA LEU A 57 -9.12 -2.76 15.13
C LEU A 57 -9.03 -2.16 13.72
N CYS A 58 -8.42 -2.89 12.81
CA CYS A 58 -8.22 -2.38 11.47
C CYS A 58 -8.29 -3.49 10.42
N TRP A 59 -8.65 -3.07 9.23
CA TRP A 59 -8.55 -3.86 8.02
C TRP A 59 -7.74 -3.06 7.00
N VAL A 60 -6.88 -3.74 6.28
CA VAL A 60 -6.18 -3.16 5.12
C VAL A 60 -6.65 -3.91 3.89
N PHE A 61 -7.22 -3.17 2.97
CA PHE A 61 -7.70 -3.69 1.71
C PHE A 61 -6.95 -3.00 0.58
N ASP A 62 -6.11 -3.75 -0.13
CA ASP A 62 -5.42 -3.28 -1.33
C ASP A 62 -5.97 -4.03 -2.54
N TYR A 63 -6.64 -3.29 -3.42
CA TYR A 63 -7.33 -3.85 -4.57
C TYR A 63 -6.43 -3.81 -5.80
N GLU A 64 -6.06 -4.99 -6.28
CA GLU A 64 -5.24 -5.17 -7.49
C GLU A 64 -5.94 -6.12 -8.45
N MET A 65 -6.14 -5.69 -9.68
CA MET A 65 -7.00 -6.39 -10.64
C MET A 65 -6.27 -7.29 -11.60
N PHE A 66 -5.11 -7.81 -11.28
CA PHE A 66 -4.41 -8.66 -12.24
C PHE A 66 -3.52 -9.70 -11.57
N ASN A 67 -3.28 -10.77 -12.30
CA ASN A 67 -2.32 -11.81 -11.92
C ASN A 67 -1.03 -11.59 -12.72
N PRO A 68 0.11 -11.31 -12.08
CA PRO A 68 1.37 -11.04 -12.79
C PRO A 68 1.89 -12.24 -13.59
N LEU A 69 1.35 -13.43 -13.35
CA LEU A 69 1.80 -14.67 -13.99
C LEU A 69 1.04 -14.99 -15.27
N ASP A 70 -0.14 -14.42 -15.48
CA ASP A 70 -0.88 -14.63 -16.72
C ASP A 70 -0.41 -13.71 -17.85
N ARG A 71 -0.98 -13.91 -19.04
CA ARG A 71 -0.60 -13.12 -20.22
C ARG A 71 -0.88 -11.64 -20.05
N PHE A 72 -2.03 -11.29 -19.50
CA PHE A 72 -2.42 -9.90 -19.28
C PHE A 72 -1.51 -9.24 -18.25
N GLY A 73 -1.26 -9.90 -17.13
CA GLY A 73 -0.42 -9.38 -16.06
C GLY A 73 1.04 -9.17 -16.50
N LYS A 74 1.59 -10.10 -17.26
CA LYS A 74 2.94 -9.95 -17.83
C LYS A 74 3.04 -8.74 -18.76
N MET A 75 2.05 -8.55 -19.62
CA MET A 75 2.00 -7.40 -20.52
C MET A 75 1.86 -6.10 -19.73
N MET A 76 1.04 -6.08 -18.70
CA MET A 76 0.85 -4.92 -17.83
C MET A 76 2.15 -4.53 -17.13
N VAL A 77 2.86 -5.49 -16.54
CA VAL A 77 4.16 -5.24 -15.89
C VAL A 77 5.15 -4.65 -16.89
N GLN A 78 5.25 -5.21 -18.10
CA GLN A 78 6.13 -4.69 -19.14
C GLN A 78 5.77 -3.25 -19.54
N ASN A 79 4.50 -2.95 -19.67
CA ASN A 79 4.03 -1.60 -20.02
C ASN A 79 4.36 -0.58 -18.92
N PHE A 80 4.19 -0.93 -17.67
CA PHE A 80 4.56 -0.06 -16.55
C PHE A 80 6.07 0.11 -16.45
N ASP A 81 6.85 -0.95 -16.64
CA ASP A 81 8.31 -0.88 -16.65
C ASP A 81 8.82 0.06 -17.76
N ALA A 82 8.23 -0.03 -18.95
CA ALA A 82 8.58 0.83 -20.08
C ALA A 82 8.32 2.32 -19.81
N ARG A 83 7.40 2.63 -18.89
CA ARG A 83 7.06 4.00 -18.47
C ARG A 83 7.80 4.45 -17.22
N GLY A 84 8.71 3.64 -16.69
CA GLY A 84 9.44 3.95 -15.47
C GLY A 84 8.62 3.77 -14.18
N CYS A 85 7.45 3.13 -14.26
CA CYS A 85 6.57 2.87 -13.11
C CYS A 85 6.69 1.40 -12.71
N HIS A 86 7.74 1.05 -11.97
CA HIS A 86 8.01 -0.33 -11.59
C HIS A 86 7.06 -0.82 -10.50
N LEU A 87 6.45 -1.99 -10.71
CA LEU A 87 5.56 -2.64 -9.75
C LEU A 87 6.37 -3.54 -8.81
N THR A 88 7.18 -2.94 -7.95
CA THR A 88 8.18 -3.63 -7.13
C THR A 88 7.60 -4.60 -6.12
N GLY A 89 6.38 -4.36 -5.66
CA GLY A 89 5.71 -5.19 -4.66
C GLY A 89 4.82 -6.31 -5.21
N ILE A 90 4.61 -6.35 -6.53
CA ILE A 90 3.57 -7.19 -7.13
C ILE A 90 3.75 -8.70 -6.90
N HIS A 91 4.98 -9.16 -6.81
CA HIS A 91 5.28 -10.59 -6.65
C HIS A 91 5.27 -11.05 -5.19
N LYS A 92 5.30 -10.13 -4.24
CA LYS A 92 5.32 -10.47 -2.82
C LYS A 92 3.95 -10.77 -2.26
N TYR A 93 2.92 -10.12 -2.79
CA TYR A 93 1.55 -10.27 -2.32
C TYR A 93 0.68 -10.86 -3.44
N PRO A 94 0.81 -12.17 -3.71
CA PRO A 94 0.06 -12.80 -4.79
C PRO A 94 -1.45 -12.73 -4.51
N LEU A 95 -2.23 -12.63 -5.57
CA LEU A 95 -3.68 -12.74 -5.48
C LEU A 95 -4.04 -14.12 -4.92
N LEU A 96 -4.90 -14.11 -3.95
CA LEU A 96 -5.46 -15.35 -3.39
C LEU A 96 -6.48 -15.97 -4.34
#